data_6f8db77d31eee4623f250b447a04ca81
#
_entry.id   6f8db77d31eee4623f250b447a04ca81
#
_cell.length_a   1.000
_cell.length_b   1.000
_cell.length_c   1.000
_cell.angle_alpha   90.00
_cell.angle_beta   90.00
_cell.angle_gamma   90.00
#
_symmetry.space_group_name_H-M   'P 1'
#
loop_
_entity.id
_entity.type
_entity.pdbx_description
1 polymer ?
#
loop_
_entity_poly.entity_id
_entity_poly.type
_entity_poly.pdbx_seq_one_letter_code
_entity_poly.pdbx_strand_id
1 'polypeptide(L)'
;MEGISDLVKRLRAAGVPVDDRIAEAMNSVDLGNFTDYDTEPFLMDKPVPFLVTESGAAKTISAPHMVATLLHHLEIREGQHVLLMGSKGGYLASLLDCMLGPDGTV
;
A
#
# COMPACT_ATOMS: atom_id res chain seq x y z
N MET A 1 -8.94 -1.89 -19.09
CA MET A 1 -8.20 -1.02 -18.15
C MET A 1 -7.57 -1.88 -17.05
N GLU A 2 -6.29 -1.75 -16.84
CA GLU A 2 -5.62 -2.49 -15.77
C GLU A 2 -5.95 -1.90 -14.41
N GLY A 3 -6.26 -2.78 -13.46
CA GLY A 3 -6.53 -2.40 -12.08
C GLY A 3 -5.58 -3.10 -11.12
N ILE A 4 -5.88 -3.00 -9.84
CA ILE A 4 -5.05 -3.60 -8.77
C ILE A 4 -4.96 -5.12 -8.95
N SER A 5 -6.02 -5.79 -9.37
CA SER A 5 -5.99 -7.25 -9.56
C SER A 5 -4.96 -7.67 -10.60
N ASP A 6 -4.83 -6.92 -11.69
CA ASP A 6 -3.83 -7.18 -12.72
C ASP A 6 -2.42 -6.89 -12.21
N LEU A 7 -2.27 -5.81 -11.44
CA LEU A 7 -1.01 -5.48 -10.79
C LEU A 7 -0.57 -6.62 -9.86
N VAL A 8 -1.47 -7.13 -9.03
CA VAL A 8 -1.17 -8.25 -8.11
C VAL A 8 -0.68 -9.47 -8.88
N LYS A 9 -1.31 -9.80 -10.00
CA LYS A 9 -0.86 -10.91 -10.85
C LYS A 9 0.56 -10.72 -11.35
N ARG A 10 0.88 -9.50 -11.80
CA ARG A 10 2.23 -9.17 -12.30
C ARG A 10 3.26 -9.21 -11.17
N LEU A 11 2.91 -8.72 -9.99
CA LEU A 11 3.80 -8.76 -8.83
C LEU A 11 4.10 -10.20 -8.43
N ARG A 12 3.08 -11.05 -8.37
CA ARG A 12 3.26 -12.48 -8.07
C ARG A 12 4.12 -13.17 -9.11
N ALA A 13 3.90 -12.88 -10.38
CA ALA A 13 4.71 -13.45 -11.46
C ALA A 13 6.18 -13.02 -11.37
N ALA A 14 6.46 -11.85 -10.81
CA ALA A 14 7.81 -11.35 -10.58
C ALA A 14 8.44 -11.84 -9.27
N GLY A 15 7.74 -12.68 -8.51
CA GLY A 15 8.26 -13.23 -7.26
C GLY A 15 8.01 -12.38 -6.01
N VAL A 16 7.21 -11.33 -6.13
CA VAL A 16 6.85 -10.49 -4.98
C VAL A 16 5.86 -11.25 -4.09
N PRO A 17 6.06 -11.31 -2.76
CA PRO A 17 5.20 -12.06 -1.87
C PRO A 17 3.89 -11.30 -1.57
N VAL A 18 2.91 -11.44 -2.46
CA VAL A 18 1.57 -10.86 -2.28
C VAL A 18 0.62 -12.00 -1.93
N ASP A 19 0.42 -12.24 -0.65
CA ASP A 19 -0.55 -13.24 -0.21
C ASP A 19 -1.99 -12.72 -0.37
N ASP A 20 -2.97 -13.60 -0.16
CA ASP A 20 -4.38 -13.24 -0.40
C ASP A 20 -4.86 -12.10 0.48
N ARG A 21 -4.38 -12.00 1.71
CA ARG A 21 -4.79 -10.93 2.64
C ARG A 21 -4.22 -9.57 2.20
N ILE A 22 -2.97 -9.56 1.75
CA ILE A 22 -2.34 -8.35 1.21
C ILE A 22 -3.06 -7.91 -0.06
N ALA A 23 -3.34 -8.86 -0.96
CA ALA A 23 -4.08 -8.58 -2.19
C ALA A 23 -5.48 -8.02 -1.90
N GLU A 24 -6.19 -8.59 -0.93
CA GLU A 24 -7.51 -8.10 -0.53
C GLU A 24 -7.43 -6.67 0.00
N ALA A 25 -6.46 -6.37 0.86
CA ALA A 25 -6.27 -5.02 1.39
C ALA A 25 -5.99 -4.02 0.27
N MET A 26 -5.10 -4.36 -0.66
CA MET A 26 -4.77 -3.50 -1.80
C MET A 26 -5.98 -3.26 -2.72
N ASN A 27 -6.84 -4.27 -2.90
CA ASN A 27 -8.05 -4.11 -3.69
C ASN A 27 -9.12 -3.27 -2.96
N SER A 28 -9.13 -3.30 -1.64
CA SER A 28 -10.16 -2.63 -0.83
C SER A 28 -9.85 -1.16 -0.56
N VAL A 29 -8.58 -0.79 -0.54
CA VAL A 29 -8.14 0.57 -0.22
C VAL A 29 -7.76 1.31 -1.50
N ASP A 30 -8.51 2.35 -1.82
CA ASP A 30 -8.26 3.16 -3.01
C ASP A 30 -7.17 4.20 -2.73
N LEU A 31 -6.03 4.06 -3.40
CA LEU A 31 -4.91 4.99 -3.29
C LEU A 31 -5.32 6.43 -3.63
N GLY A 32 -6.29 6.60 -4.53
CA GLY A 32 -6.79 7.91 -4.92
C GLY A 32 -7.38 8.73 -3.78
N ASN A 33 -7.74 8.10 -2.66
CA ASN A 33 -8.22 8.79 -1.47
C ASN A 33 -7.08 9.41 -0.64
N PHE A 34 -5.83 9.11 -0.96
CA PHE A 34 -4.66 9.52 -0.16
C PHE A 34 -3.72 10.47 -0.89
N THR A 35 -4.01 10.79 -2.13
CA THR A 35 -3.21 11.74 -2.92
C THR A 35 -4.08 12.39 -3.98
N ASP A 36 -3.75 13.65 -4.31
CA ASP A 36 -4.36 14.38 -5.42
C ASP A 36 -3.57 14.20 -6.71
N TYR A 37 -2.41 13.56 -6.65
CA TYR A 37 -1.57 13.30 -7.81
C TYR A 37 -2.04 12.09 -8.57
N ASP A 38 -1.58 11.95 -9.82
CA ASP A 38 -1.89 10.82 -10.68
C ASP A 38 -1.41 9.51 -10.04
N THR A 39 -2.31 8.55 -9.89
CA THR A 39 -2.02 7.25 -9.30
C THR A 39 -1.64 6.18 -10.34
N GLU A 40 -1.68 6.50 -11.62
CA GLU A 40 -1.33 5.56 -12.70
C GLU A 40 0.04 4.90 -12.53
N PRO A 41 1.09 5.64 -12.08
CA PRO A 41 2.40 5.01 -11.85
C PRO A 41 2.37 3.85 -10.85
N PHE A 42 1.44 3.85 -9.91
CA PHE A 42 1.30 2.77 -8.94
C PHE A 42 0.94 1.44 -9.64
N LEU A 43 0.11 1.50 -10.67
CA LEU A 43 -0.25 0.32 -11.46
C LEU A 43 0.91 -0.20 -12.30
N MET A 44 1.96 0.60 -12.48
CA MET A 44 3.20 0.21 -13.14
C MET A 44 4.32 -0.13 -12.14
N ASP A 45 3.93 -0.40 -10.90
CA ASP A 45 4.84 -0.72 -9.80
C ASP A 45 5.88 0.39 -9.53
N LYS A 46 5.40 1.62 -9.51
CA LYS A 46 6.22 2.80 -9.21
C LYS A 46 5.65 3.57 -8.01
N PRO A 47 6.48 4.33 -7.29
CA PRO A 47 5.99 5.17 -6.21
C PRO A 47 5.12 6.31 -6.76
N VAL A 48 4.23 6.81 -5.91
CA VAL A 48 3.32 7.92 -6.24
C VAL A 48 3.54 9.04 -5.23
N PRO A 49 3.73 10.30 -5.68
CA PRO A 49 3.85 11.41 -4.75
C PRO A 49 2.52 11.70 -4.05
N PHE A 50 2.59 12.13 -2.81
CA PHE A 50 1.41 12.64 -2.08
C PHE A 50 1.63 14.06 -1.57
N LEU A 51 2.87 14.53 -1.58
CA LEU A 51 3.23 15.89 -1.16
C LEU A 51 4.47 16.32 -1.93
N VAL A 52 4.43 17.53 -2.48
CA VAL A 52 5.59 18.18 -3.10
C VAL A 52 5.90 19.44 -2.29
N THR A 53 7.14 19.56 -1.84
CA THR A 53 7.58 20.71 -1.05
C THR A 53 7.87 21.92 -1.93
N GLU A 54 8.00 23.10 -1.32
CA GLU A 54 8.35 24.33 -2.04
C GLU A 54 9.68 24.23 -2.77
N SER A 55 10.62 23.43 -2.25
CA SER A 55 11.91 23.19 -2.89
C SER A 55 11.83 22.22 -4.06
N GLY A 56 10.66 21.64 -4.35
CA GLY A 56 10.48 20.66 -5.40
C GLY A 56 10.74 19.21 -4.98
N ALA A 57 11.05 18.97 -3.71
CA ALA A 57 11.23 17.60 -3.21
C ALA A 57 9.88 16.91 -3.06
N ALA A 58 9.77 15.68 -3.53
CA ALA A 58 8.54 14.90 -3.43
C ALA A 58 8.60 13.93 -2.25
N LYS A 59 7.50 13.84 -1.52
CA LYS A 59 7.23 12.77 -0.56
C LYS A 59 6.36 11.75 -1.26
N THR A 60 6.73 10.48 -1.23
CA THR A 60 6.05 9.46 -2.01
C THR A 60 5.49 8.32 -1.16
N ILE A 61 4.37 7.76 -1.65
CA ILE A 61 3.88 6.47 -1.24
C ILE A 61 4.71 5.46 -2.02
N SER A 62 5.29 4.49 -1.32
CA SER A 62 6.21 3.52 -1.92
C SER A 62 5.54 2.70 -3.02
N ALA A 63 6.35 2.19 -3.96
CA ALA A 63 5.86 1.33 -5.03
C ALA A 63 5.20 0.06 -4.46
N PRO A 64 4.23 -0.52 -5.18
CA PRO A 64 3.50 -1.71 -4.72
C PRO A 64 4.37 -2.88 -4.29
N HIS A 65 5.46 -3.17 -5.00
CA HIS A 65 6.35 -4.29 -4.61
C HIS A 65 6.95 -4.07 -3.23
N MET A 66 7.31 -2.83 -2.90
CA MET A 66 7.86 -2.50 -1.58
C MET A 66 6.78 -2.60 -0.50
N VAL A 67 5.59 -2.07 -0.77
CA VAL A 67 4.46 -2.14 0.17
C VAL A 67 4.11 -3.60 0.48
N ALA A 68 3.96 -4.42 -0.55
CA ALA A 68 3.61 -5.84 -0.38
C ALA A 68 4.70 -6.61 0.38
N THR A 69 5.96 -6.39 0.02
CA THR A 69 7.10 -7.05 0.67
C THR A 69 7.18 -6.66 2.14
N LEU A 70 6.99 -5.38 2.45
CA LEU A 70 6.99 -4.90 3.82
C LEU A 70 5.87 -5.55 4.65
N LEU A 71 4.64 -5.55 4.13
CA LEU A 71 3.50 -6.16 4.81
C LEU A 71 3.69 -7.66 5.01
N HIS A 72 4.28 -8.34 4.04
CA HIS A 72 4.59 -9.77 4.15
C HIS A 72 5.55 -10.05 5.31
N HIS A 73 6.64 -9.30 5.39
CA HIS A 73 7.65 -9.51 6.43
C HIS A 73 7.21 -9.08 7.82
N LEU A 74 6.21 -8.20 7.92
CA LEU A 74 5.63 -7.83 9.21
C LEU A 74 4.75 -8.93 9.81
N GLU A 75 4.36 -9.92 9.01
CA GLU A 75 3.51 -11.02 9.45
C GLU A 75 2.25 -10.55 10.18
N ILE A 76 1.54 -9.61 9.54
CA ILE A 76 0.33 -9.01 10.12
C ILE A 76 -0.77 -10.06 10.28
N ARG A 77 -1.37 -10.12 11.47
CA ARG A 77 -2.47 -11.03 11.79
C ARG A 77 -3.65 -10.25 12.36
N GLU A 78 -4.85 -10.81 12.18
CA GLU A 78 -6.05 -10.22 12.74
C GLU A 78 -5.94 -10.06 14.25
N GLY A 79 -6.46 -8.95 14.76
CA GLY A 79 -6.49 -8.66 16.18
C GLY A 79 -5.22 -8.08 16.77
N GLN A 80 -4.15 -7.96 16.00
CA GLN A 80 -2.91 -7.37 16.49
C GLN A 80 -3.05 -5.85 16.69
N HIS A 81 -2.15 -5.30 17.48
CA HIS A 81 -2.01 -3.86 17.68
C HIS A 81 -0.69 -3.42 17.08
N VAL A 82 -0.74 -2.49 16.14
CA VAL A 82 0.43 -2.04 15.37
C VAL A 82 0.65 -0.56 15.59
N LEU A 83 1.88 -0.19 15.89
CA LEU A 83 2.31 1.20 15.91
C LEU A 83 3.01 1.51 14.59
N LEU A 84 2.49 2.46 13.84
CA LEU A 84 3.09 2.94 12.60
C LEU A 84 3.67 4.33 12.83
N MET A 85 4.98 4.45 12.65
CA MET A 85 5.67 5.72 12.75
C MET A 85 5.94 6.27 11.35
N GLY A 86 5.43 7.48 11.06
CA GLY A 86 5.57 8.09 9.75
C GLY A 86 4.62 7.49 8.72
N SER A 87 3.33 7.82 8.82
CA SER A 87 2.27 7.20 8.00
C SER A 87 2.29 7.57 6.52
N LYS A 88 3.07 8.57 6.11
CA LYS A 88 3.19 9.00 4.70
C LYS A 88 1.83 9.15 4.01
N GLY A 89 0.96 9.99 4.57
CA GLY A 89 -0.34 10.28 3.98
C GLY A 89 -1.46 9.31 4.34
N GLY A 90 -1.17 8.20 5.03
CA GLY A 90 -2.20 7.31 5.59
C GLY A 90 -2.52 6.06 4.77
N TYR A 91 -1.97 5.89 3.59
CA TYR A 91 -2.27 4.72 2.75
C TYR A 91 -1.87 3.41 3.44
N LEU A 92 -0.63 3.33 3.95
CA LEU A 92 -0.15 2.12 4.64
C LEU A 92 -0.96 1.84 5.91
N ALA A 93 -1.31 2.90 6.67
CA ALA A 93 -2.17 2.76 7.85
C ALA A 93 -3.52 2.13 7.49
N SER A 94 -4.11 2.52 6.37
CA SER A 94 -5.38 1.97 5.90
C SER A 94 -5.26 0.52 5.46
N LEU A 95 -4.16 0.14 4.81
CA LEU A 95 -3.90 -1.27 4.48
C LEU A 95 -3.77 -2.11 5.74
N LEU A 96 -3.02 -1.63 6.73
CA LEU A 96 -2.86 -2.31 8.01
C LEU A 96 -4.20 -2.46 8.73
N ASP A 97 -5.01 -1.41 8.78
CA ASP A 97 -6.33 -1.46 9.41
C ASP A 97 -7.21 -2.53 8.75
N CYS A 98 -7.20 -2.61 7.43
CA CYS A 98 -7.92 -3.65 6.69
C CYS A 98 -7.45 -5.05 7.07
N MET A 99 -6.14 -5.26 7.20
CA MET A 99 -5.56 -6.56 7.53
C MET A 99 -5.73 -6.96 8.99
N LEU A 100 -5.80 -5.99 9.90
CA LEU A 100 -5.94 -6.25 11.34
C LEU A 100 -7.36 -6.64 11.74
N GLY A 101 -8.34 -6.29 10.94
CA GLY A 101 -9.74 -6.56 11.23
C GLY A 101 -10.31 -5.69 12.34
N PRO A 102 -11.57 -5.96 12.76
CA PRO A 102 -12.28 -5.09 13.70
C PRO A 102 -11.70 -5.08 15.12
N ASP A 103 -10.99 -6.14 15.51
CA ASP A 103 -10.42 -6.26 16.85
C ASP A 103 -8.96 -5.78 16.93
N GLY A 104 -8.34 -5.44 15.81
CA GLY A 104 -7.01 -4.91 15.77
C GLY A 104 -6.99 -3.38 15.80
N THR A 105 -5.81 -2.80 16.06
CA THR A 105 -5.63 -1.34 16.06
C THR A 105 -4.32 -0.94 15.38
N VAL A 106 -4.37 0.20 14.73
CA VAL A 106 -3.19 0.87 14.18
C VAL A 106 -2.94 2.11 14.99
#